data_dd706f5438b9d56d02f5bfde59fbfbe4
#
_entry.id   dd706f5438b9d56d02f5bfde59fbfbe4
#
_cell.length_a   1.000
_cell.length_b   1.000
_cell.length_c   1.000
_cell.angle_alpha   90.00
_cell.angle_beta   90.00
_cell.angle_gamma   90.00
#
_symmetry.space_group_name_H-M   'P 1'
#
loop_
_entity.id
_entity.type
_entity.pdbx_description
1 polymer ?
#
loop_
_entity_poly.entity_id
_entity_poly.type
_entity_poly.pdbx_seq_one_letter_code
_entity_poly.pdbx_strand_id
1 'polypeptide(L)'
;AGSLRIDGGIARVTDGLAATLPGGAILLSHRVRAIREDRDGYRIELVHPSGELAVAARKVVLAIPPRLIASLIEFEPALPDTILQEMNSIPTWMAGHAKLVAFYDTPFWREQGLSGDGISRRGPLMEIHDACASNPGQGALFGFVGLAAGSAAREPSRLVGDALRQLEKLYGAAAANPLEVVYLDWAREKFTATAADQIIAQHPPYGMPPGMARLAQKGLLFASTEMASQFGGFIEGALEAAEGVLGRL
;
A
#
# COMPACT_ATOMS: atom_id res chain seq x y z
N ALA A 1 10.53 -3.28 -23.01
CA ALA A 1 11.33 -3.22 -21.79
C ALA A 1 10.85 -4.37 -20.91
N GLY A 2 11.78 -5.18 -20.36
CA GLY A 2 11.42 -6.27 -19.45
C GLY A 2 11.08 -5.72 -18.08
N SER A 3 10.18 -6.40 -17.34
CA SER A 3 9.92 -6.11 -15.94
C SER A 3 11.16 -6.49 -15.11
N LEU A 4 11.53 -5.64 -14.17
CA LEU A 4 12.63 -5.88 -13.23
C LEU A 4 12.07 -6.15 -11.84
N ARG A 5 12.77 -6.97 -11.07
CA ARG A 5 12.50 -7.21 -9.65
C ARG A 5 13.75 -6.89 -8.84
N ILE A 6 13.54 -6.34 -7.66
CA ILE A 6 14.62 -6.09 -6.71
C ILE A 6 14.94 -7.41 -6.00
N ASP A 7 16.19 -7.82 -6.05
CA ASP A 7 16.66 -8.98 -5.32
C ASP A 7 16.46 -8.79 -3.81
N GLY A 8 15.84 -9.78 -3.14
CA GLY A 8 15.41 -9.69 -1.75
C GLY A 8 14.14 -8.89 -1.52
N GLY A 9 13.43 -8.47 -2.60
CA GLY A 9 12.12 -7.81 -2.53
C GLY A 9 12.17 -6.29 -2.40
N ILE A 10 11.01 -5.66 -2.65
CA ILE A 10 10.89 -4.20 -2.68
C ILE A 10 11.12 -3.53 -1.30
N ALA A 11 10.90 -4.25 -0.20
CA ALA A 11 11.16 -3.76 1.16
C ALA A 11 12.62 -3.31 1.35
N ARG A 12 13.57 -3.89 0.61
CA ARG A 12 14.98 -3.47 0.66
C ARG A 12 15.21 -2.01 0.27
N VAL A 13 14.32 -1.41 -0.51
CA VAL A 13 14.41 0.02 -0.84
C VAL A 13 14.14 0.85 0.41
N THR A 14 13.05 0.55 1.12
CA THR A 14 12.70 1.26 2.36
C THR A 14 13.68 0.98 3.48
N ASP A 15 14.16 -0.25 3.62
CA ASP A 15 15.18 -0.62 4.61
C ASP A 15 16.51 0.09 4.34
N GLY A 16 16.91 0.15 3.06
CA GLY A 16 18.11 0.88 2.64
C GLY A 16 18.02 2.37 2.94
N LEU A 17 16.88 3.01 2.65
CA LEU A 17 16.63 4.41 2.99
C LEU A 17 16.63 4.63 4.51
N ALA A 18 15.95 3.77 5.26
CA ALA A 18 15.89 3.85 6.72
C ALA A 18 17.28 3.75 7.35
N ALA A 19 18.15 2.89 6.81
CA ALA A 19 19.53 2.73 7.30
C ALA A 19 20.42 3.96 7.11
N THR A 20 20.02 4.91 6.23
CA THR A 20 20.76 6.18 6.05
C THR A 20 20.40 7.24 7.08
N LEU A 21 19.33 7.03 7.85
CA LEU A 21 18.83 8.00 8.82
C LEU A 21 19.54 7.84 10.18
N PRO A 22 19.68 8.93 10.95
CA PRO A 22 20.22 8.85 12.31
C PRO A 22 19.39 7.93 13.19
N GLY A 23 20.03 7.27 14.16
CA GLY A 23 19.33 6.45 15.13
C GLY A 23 18.25 7.26 15.87
N GLY A 24 17.05 6.69 16.00
CA GLY A 24 15.91 7.35 16.62
C GLY A 24 15.13 8.33 15.73
N ALA A 25 15.54 8.51 14.46
CA ALA A 25 14.77 9.33 13.52
C ALA A 25 13.44 8.68 13.12
N ILE A 26 13.34 7.35 13.18
CA ILE A 26 12.12 6.59 12.88
C ILE A 26 11.54 6.07 14.19
N LEU A 27 10.30 6.46 14.48
CA LEU A 27 9.55 6.02 15.64
C LEU A 27 8.44 5.07 15.20
N LEU A 28 8.70 3.77 15.24
CA LEU A 28 7.69 2.75 14.93
C LEU A 28 6.67 2.64 16.08
N SER A 29 5.48 2.14 15.77
CA SER A 29 4.37 2.00 16.71
C SER A 29 3.87 3.31 17.34
N HIS A 30 4.23 4.45 16.77
CA HIS A 30 3.77 5.78 17.17
C HIS A 30 2.71 6.29 16.20
N ARG A 31 1.44 6.03 16.52
CA ARG A 31 0.33 6.47 15.67
C ARG A 31 -0.01 7.93 15.95
N VAL A 32 0.01 8.78 14.94
CA VAL A 32 -0.52 10.15 15.04
C VAL A 32 -2.03 10.07 15.25
N ARG A 33 -2.51 10.68 16.34
CA ARG A 33 -3.92 10.81 16.69
C ARG A 33 -4.47 12.17 16.33
N ALA A 34 -3.74 13.24 16.67
CA ALA A 34 -4.18 14.60 16.42
C ALA A 34 -3.01 15.51 16.02
N ILE A 35 -3.33 16.55 15.26
CA ILE A 35 -2.43 17.64 14.89
C ILE A 35 -3.13 18.95 15.25
N ARG A 36 -2.52 19.70 16.17
CA ARG A 36 -3.06 20.97 16.65
C ARG A 36 -2.15 22.14 16.22
N GLU A 37 -2.73 23.19 15.67
CA GLU A 37 -1.97 24.42 15.41
C GLU A 37 -1.52 25.02 16.75
N ASP A 38 -0.24 25.45 16.81
CA ASP A 38 0.34 26.15 17.95
C ASP A 38 1.00 27.44 17.43
N ARG A 39 1.48 28.30 18.34
CA ARG A 39 2.01 29.65 18.03
C ARG A 39 3.10 29.62 16.95
N ASP A 40 4.00 28.62 17.00
CA ASP A 40 5.18 28.53 16.15
C ASP A 40 5.17 27.27 15.26
N GLY A 41 4.02 26.65 15.05
CA GLY A 41 3.89 25.44 14.24
C GLY A 41 2.76 24.52 14.68
N TYR A 42 3.09 23.29 15.04
CA TYR A 42 2.11 22.24 15.34
C TYR A 42 2.53 21.42 16.55
N ARG A 43 1.54 21.01 17.34
CA ARG A 43 1.62 19.96 18.34
C ARG A 43 1.03 18.69 17.79
N ILE A 44 1.82 17.64 17.67
CA ILE A 44 1.43 16.33 17.15
C ILE A 44 1.23 15.40 18.34
N GLU A 45 0.03 14.89 18.51
CA GLU A 45 -0.33 13.92 19.55
C GLU A 45 -0.21 12.50 19.01
N LEU A 46 0.55 11.68 19.73
CA LEU A 46 0.92 10.33 19.35
C LEU A 46 0.38 9.32 20.36
N VAL A 47 -0.04 8.17 19.87
CA VAL A 47 -0.43 7.02 20.68
C VAL A 47 0.58 5.90 20.45
N HIS A 48 1.17 5.42 21.54
CA HIS A 48 2.10 4.29 21.57
C HIS A 48 1.60 3.27 22.62
N PRO A 49 1.91 1.98 22.53
CA PRO A 49 1.49 0.98 23.52
C PRO A 49 1.85 1.30 24.97
N SER A 50 2.91 2.08 25.21
CA SER A 50 3.33 2.53 26.54
C SER A 50 2.66 3.82 27.02
N GLY A 51 1.78 4.44 26.24
CA GLY A 51 1.08 5.67 26.59
C GLY A 51 1.03 6.70 25.50
N GLU A 52 0.50 7.88 25.84
CA GLU A 52 0.41 9.04 24.94
C GLU A 52 1.63 9.91 25.08
N LEU A 53 2.06 10.50 23.97
CA LEU A 53 3.10 11.51 23.94
C LEU A 53 2.76 12.59 22.91
N ALA A 54 3.48 13.70 22.97
CA ALA A 54 3.33 14.79 22.02
C ALA A 54 4.69 15.32 21.58
N VAL A 55 4.76 15.72 20.31
CA VAL A 55 5.93 16.31 19.68
C VAL A 55 5.54 17.67 19.12
N ALA A 56 6.40 18.67 19.29
CA ALA A 56 6.24 19.97 18.64
C ALA A 56 7.06 20.02 17.35
N ALA A 57 6.50 20.57 16.29
CA ALA A 57 7.16 20.74 15.00
C ALA A 57 6.73 22.04 14.34
N ARG A 58 7.66 22.74 13.68
CA ARG A 58 7.32 23.92 12.89
C ARG A 58 6.57 23.59 11.62
N LYS A 59 6.84 22.41 11.04
CA LYS A 59 6.19 21.90 9.83
C LYS A 59 5.91 20.43 10.01
N VAL A 60 4.85 19.95 9.38
CA VAL A 60 4.43 18.54 9.39
C VAL A 60 4.32 18.07 7.95
N VAL A 61 4.95 16.93 7.64
CA VAL A 61 4.80 16.26 6.34
C VAL A 61 3.93 15.02 6.52
N LEU A 62 2.78 15.00 5.87
CA LEU A 62 1.87 13.88 5.83
C LEU A 62 2.14 13.03 4.58
N ALA A 63 2.86 11.92 4.75
CA ALA A 63 3.25 11.01 3.67
C ALA A 63 2.36 9.75 3.65
N ILE A 64 1.09 9.90 3.93
CA ILE A 64 0.06 8.83 3.93
C ILE A 64 -1.11 9.21 3.02
N PRO A 65 -1.90 8.24 2.54
CA PRO A 65 -3.04 8.51 1.66
C PRO A 65 -4.02 9.53 2.24
N PRO A 66 -4.54 10.47 1.43
CA PRO A 66 -5.45 11.53 1.90
C PRO A 66 -6.68 11.04 2.64
N ARG A 67 -7.31 9.94 2.20
CA ARG A 67 -8.44 9.31 2.90
C ARG A 67 -8.09 8.87 4.30
N LEU A 68 -6.88 8.37 4.53
CA LEU A 68 -6.42 8.00 5.87
C LEU A 68 -6.19 9.24 6.74
N ILE A 69 -5.65 10.32 6.18
CA ILE A 69 -5.52 11.60 6.89
C ILE A 69 -6.91 12.05 7.39
N ALA A 70 -7.89 12.12 6.49
CA ALA A 70 -9.24 12.55 6.82
C ALA A 70 -9.97 11.65 7.84
N SER A 71 -9.64 10.35 7.87
CA SER A 71 -10.35 9.37 8.73
C SER A 71 -9.66 9.07 10.05
N LEU A 72 -8.34 9.27 10.16
CA LEU A 72 -7.56 8.80 11.31
C LEU A 72 -6.93 9.92 12.14
N ILE A 73 -6.86 11.16 11.61
CA ILE A 73 -6.18 12.28 12.27
C ILE A 73 -7.19 13.37 12.60
N GLU A 74 -7.25 13.74 13.87
CA GLU A 74 -8.00 14.90 14.34
C GLU A 74 -7.19 16.17 14.11
N PHE A 75 -7.84 17.25 13.64
CA PHE A 75 -7.19 18.53 13.44
C PHE A 75 -7.83 19.60 14.34
N GLU A 76 -7.00 20.46 14.94
CA GLU A 76 -7.44 21.62 15.68
C GLU A 76 -6.61 22.85 15.25
N PRO A 77 -7.28 23.90 14.69
CA PRO A 77 -8.70 23.94 14.38
C PRO A 77 -9.12 22.89 13.35
N ALA A 78 -10.40 22.49 13.36
CA ALA A 78 -10.93 21.52 12.42
C ALA A 78 -10.69 21.95 10.98
N LEU A 79 -10.33 21.02 10.13
CA LEU A 79 -10.17 21.28 8.69
C LEU A 79 -11.54 21.65 8.08
N PRO A 80 -11.58 22.61 7.15
CA PRO A 80 -12.81 22.93 6.42
C PRO A 80 -13.38 21.69 5.71
N ASP A 81 -14.71 21.54 5.70
CA ASP A 81 -15.41 20.43 5.05
C ASP A 81 -15.00 20.26 3.58
N THR A 82 -14.74 21.37 2.87
CA THR A 82 -14.27 21.34 1.47
C THR A 82 -12.93 20.63 1.32
N ILE A 83 -12.01 20.77 2.28
CA ILE A 83 -10.70 20.07 2.27
C ILE A 83 -10.89 18.60 2.63
N LEU A 84 -11.73 18.28 3.60
CA LEU A 84 -12.07 16.89 3.92
C LEU A 84 -12.72 16.18 2.74
N GLN A 85 -13.57 16.87 1.97
CA GLN A 85 -14.16 16.35 0.74
C GLN A 85 -13.09 16.11 -0.34
N GLU A 86 -12.16 17.06 -0.54
CA GLU A 86 -11.02 16.85 -1.44
C GLU A 86 -10.23 15.57 -1.06
N MET A 87 -9.83 15.43 0.22
CA MET A 87 -9.10 14.25 0.70
C MET A 87 -9.88 12.95 0.48
N ASN A 88 -11.17 12.94 0.80
CA ASN A 88 -12.02 11.76 0.65
C ASN A 88 -12.28 11.40 -0.82
N SER A 89 -12.19 12.36 -1.75
CA SER A 89 -12.36 12.13 -3.18
C SER A 89 -11.16 11.44 -3.85
N ILE A 90 -10.00 11.41 -3.18
CA ILE A 90 -8.76 10.82 -3.72
C ILE A 90 -8.65 9.36 -3.27
N PRO A 91 -8.90 8.38 -4.15
CA PRO A 91 -8.80 6.97 -3.78
C PRO A 91 -7.35 6.54 -3.61
N THR A 92 -7.11 5.60 -2.73
CA THR A 92 -5.81 4.93 -2.62
C THR A 92 -5.73 3.82 -3.67
N TRP A 93 -4.79 3.96 -4.63
CA TRP A 93 -4.63 2.98 -5.72
C TRP A 93 -4.36 1.59 -5.18
N MET A 94 -5.11 0.61 -5.68
CA MET A 94 -5.02 -0.80 -5.31
C MET A 94 -5.37 -1.15 -3.85
N ALA A 95 -5.81 -0.21 -3.03
CA ALA A 95 -6.18 -0.49 -1.64
C ALA A 95 -7.39 -1.44 -1.51
N GLY A 96 -8.25 -1.52 -2.52
CA GLY A 96 -9.34 -2.50 -2.59
C GLY A 96 -8.94 -3.90 -3.05
N HIS A 97 -7.66 -4.14 -3.41
CA HIS A 97 -7.19 -5.40 -3.95
C HIS A 97 -6.76 -6.38 -2.86
N ALA A 98 -6.81 -7.66 -3.21
CA ALA A 98 -6.19 -8.71 -2.43
C ALA A 98 -5.23 -9.53 -3.32
N LYS A 99 -4.21 -10.08 -2.71
CA LYS A 99 -3.13 -10.81 -3.37
C LYS A 99 -2.87 -12.13 -2.66
N LEU A 100 -2.51 -13.14 -3.43
CA LEU A 100 -2.07 -14.43 -2.91
C LEU A 100 -0.74 -14.79 -3.55
N VAL A 101 0.19 -15.31 -2.75
CA VAL A 101 1.44 -15.92 -3.23
C VAL A 101 1.52 -17.33 -2.69
N ALA A 102 1.73 -18.31 -3.57
CA ALA A 102 1.96 -19.69 -3.22
C ALA A 102 3.42 -20.04 -3.53
N PHE A 103 4.14 -20.55 -2.54
CA PHE A 103 5.55 -20.94 -2.64
C PHE A 103 5.71 -22.44 -2.79
N TYR A 104 6.65 -22.88 -3.62
CA TYR A 104 6.91 -24.27 -3.96
C TYR A 104 8.40 -24.59 -3.90
N ASP A 105 8.78 -25.88 -3.75
CA ASP A 105 10.18 -26.31 -3.78
C ASP A 105 10.88 -25.93 -5.09
N THR A 106 10.17 -26.06 -6.21
CA THR A 106 10.69 -25.75 -7.55
C THR A 106 9.64 -25.06 -8.40
N PRO A 107 10.05 -24.30 -9.43
CA PRO A 107 9.11 -23.73 -10.42
C PRO A 107 8.69 -24.80 -11.44
N PHE A 108 8.03 -25.88 -10.97
CA PHE A 108 7.68 -27.09 -11.73
C PHE A 108 6.88 -26.81 -13.02
N TRP A 109 6.15 -25.69 -13.09
CA TRP A 109 5.44 -25.29 -14.33
C TRP A 109 6.39 -24.98 -15.47
N ARG A 110 7.62 -24.52 -15.20
CA ARG A 110 8.64 -24.26 -16.23
C ARG A 110 9.12 -25.56 -16.90
N GLU A 111 9.20 -26.66 -16.15
CA GLU A 111 9.52 -28.00 -16.68
C GLU A 111 8.44 -28.51 -17.63
N GLN A 112 7.20 -28.04 -17.44
CA GLN A 112 6.08 -28.33 -18.33
C GLN A 112 5.98 -27.37 -19.54
N GLY A 113 6.96 -26.46 -19.70
CA GLY A 113 6.96 -25.45 -20.76
C GLY A 113 5.99 -24.29 -20.54
N LEU A 114 5.48 -24.10 -19.30
CA LEU A 114 4.58 -23.04 -18.96
C LEU A 114 5.33 -21.82 -18.40
N SER A 115 4.85 -20.60 -18.71
CA SER A 115 5.45 -19.35 -18.22
C SER A 115 5.19 -19.09 -16.72
N GLY A 116 4.13 -19.69 -16.15
CA GLY A 116 3.62 -19.32 -14.85
C GLY A 116 2.67 -18.12 -14.89
N ASP A 117 2.53 -17.46 -16.05
CA ASP A 117 1.56 -16.37 -16.24
C ASP A 117 0.22 -16.93 -16.73
N GLY A 118 -0.86 -16.29 -16.30
CA GLY A 118 -2.20 -16.65 -16.71
C GLY A 118 -3.24 -15.60 -16.39
N ILE A 119 -4.26 -15.53 -17.24
CA ILE A 119 -5.48 -14.75 -17.00
C ILE A 119 -6.64 -15.72 -16.92
N SER A 120 -7.41 -15.65 -15.85
CA SER A 120 -8.53 -16.56 -15.61
C SER A 120 -9.82 -15.82 -15.33
N ARG A 121 -10.91 -16.25 -15.95
CA ARG A 121 -12.27 -15.81 -15.63
C ARG A 121 -12.99 -16.79 -14.69
N ARG A 122 -12.31 -17.85 -14.23
CA ARG A 122 -12.85 -18.86 -13.32
C ARG A 122 -11.94 -19.02 -12.13
N GLY A 123 -12.52 -19.05 -10.94
CA GLY A 123 -11.80 -19.11 -9.67
C GLY A 123 -11.48 -17.71 -9.12
N PRO A 124 -10.87 -17.63 -7.92
CA PRO A 124 -10.63 -16.36 -7.25
C PRO A 124 -9.48 -15.54 -7.83
N LEU A 125 -8.49 -16.17 -8.49
CA LEU A 125 -7.35 -15.48 -9.08
C LEU A 125 -7.63 -15.08 -10.52
N MET A 126 -7.64 -13.78 -10.79
CA MET A 126 -7.94 -13.22 -12.11
C MET A 126 -6.66 -13.12 -12.97
N GLU A 127 -5.58 -12.67 -12.39
CA GLU A 127 -4.26 -12.62 -13.00
C GLU A 127 -3.29 -13.43 -12.15
N ILE A 128 -2.47 -14.25 -12.79
CA ILE A 128 -1.46 -15.09 -12.14
C ILE A 128 -0.14 -14.83 -12.83
N HIS A 129 0.93 -14.77 -12.04
CA HIS A 129 2.28 -14.48 -12.53
C HIS A 129 3.32 -15.35 -11.85
N ASP A 130 4.33 -15.74 -12.60
CA ASP A 130 5.56 -16.31 -12.05
C ASP A 130 6.25 -15.27 -11.16
N ALA A 131 6.33 -15.55 -9.88
CA ALA A 131 6.90 -14.69 -8.86
C ALA A 131 8.24 -15.20 -8.30
N CYS A 132 8.87 -16.14 -8.99
CA CYS A 132 10.17 -16.68 -8.57
C CYS A 132 11.20 -15.58 -8.39
N ALA A 133 12.01 -15.70 -7.35
CA ALA A 133 13.21 -14.88 -7.17
C ALA A 133 14.26 -15.22 -8.23
N SER A 134 15.29 -14.38 -8.33
CA SER A 134 16.44 -14.61 -9.22
C SER A 134 17.23 -15.86 -8.84
N ASN A 135 17.12 -16.31 -7.59
CA ASN A 135 17.81 -17.50 -7.11
C ASN A 135 17.10 -18.76 -7.67
N PRO A 136 17.79 -19.61 -8.45
CA PRO A 136 17.22 -20.84 -8.96
C PRO A 136 17.00 -21.81 -7.80
N GLY A 137 15.78 -22.22 -7.57
CA GLY A 137 15.47 -23.26 -6.59
C GLY A 137 14.05 -23.21 -6.09
N GLN A 138 13.57 -22.08 -5.64
CA GLN A 138 12.20 -21.96 -5.15
C GLN A 138 11.24 -21.43 -6.21
N GLY A 139 10.08 -22.07 -6.33
CA GLY A 139 8.98 -21.62 -7.15
C GLY A 139 8.05 -20.67 -6.37
N ALA A 140 7.52 -19.66 -7.03
CA ALA A 140 6.46 -18.83 -6.49
C ALA A 140 5.47 -18.44 -7.58
N LEU A 141 4.17 -18.66 -7.33
CA LEU A 141 3.08 -18.15 -8.15
C LEU A 141 2.36 -17.05 -7.37
N PHE A 142 2.23 -15.90 -7.96
CA PHE A 142 1.52 -14.75 -7.43
C PHE A 142 0.20 -14.57 -8.17
N GLY A 143 -0.89 -14.25 -7.46
CA GLY A 143 -2.16 -13.98 -8.11
C GLY A 143 -2.90 -12.78 -7.51
N PHE A 144 -3.52 -11.97 -8.39
CA PHE A 144 -4.50 -10.97 -8.01
C PHE A 144 -5.88 -11.60 -7.82
N VAL A 145 -6.53 -11.28 -6.69
CA VAL A 145 -7.88 -11.74 -6.39
C VAL A 145 -8.90 -10.87 -7.11
N GLY A 146 -9.64 -11.47 -8.03
CA GLY A 146 -10.68 -10.80 -8.83
C GLY A 146 -12.04 -10.65 -8.15
N LEU A 147 -12.16 -11.02 -6.87
CA LEU A 147 -13.39 -10.88 -6.09
C LEU A 147 -13.52 -9.47 -5.52
N ALA A 148 -14.75 -8.98 -5.38
CA ALA A 148 -15.00 -7.68 -4.75
C ALA A 148 -14.54 -7.65 -3.28
N ALA A 149 -14.01 -6.51 -2.83
CA ALA A 149 -13.70 -6.28 -1.42
C ALA A 149 -14.99 -6.43 -0.58
N GLY A 150 -14.84 -6.93 0.65
CA GLY A 150 -16.00 -7.22 1.53
C GLY A 150 -16.77 -8.50 1.17
N SER A 151 -16.48 -9.16 0.06
CA SER A 151 -17.09 -10.45 -0.28
C SER A 151 -16.76 -11.52 0.77
N ALA A 152 -17.76 -12.31 1.19
CA ALA A 152 -17.54 -13.46 2.04
C ALA A 152 -16.64 -14.55 1.40
N ALA A 153 -16.49 -14.50 0.06
CA ALA A 153 -15.56 -15.38 -0.66
C ALA A 153 -14.08 -14.97 -0.50
N ARG A 154 -13.80 -13.77 0.05
CA ARG A 154 -12.45 -13.32 0.44
C ARG A 154 -12.06 -13.77 1.87
N GLU A 155 -12.91 -14.51 2.54
CA GLU A 155 -12.53 -15.10 3.82
C GLU A 155 -11.28 -15.99 3.61
N PRO A 156 -10.19 -15.79 4.42
CA PRO A 156 -8.87 -16.36 4.11
C PRO A 156 -8.86 -17.86 3.85
N SER A 157 -9.47 -18.66 4.74
CA SER A 157 -9.47 -20.12 4.62
C SER A 157 -10.18 -20.60 3.35
N ARG A 158 -11.31 -19.99 3.03
CA ARG A 158 -12.08 -20.29 1.83
C ARG A 158 -11.32 -19.87 0.57
N LEU A 159 -10.81 -18.64 0.53
CA LEU A 159 -10.12 -18.11 -0.64
C LEU A 159 -8.86 -18.91 -0.96
N VAL A 160 -8.05 -19.22 0.04
CA VAL A 160 -6.83 -20.03 -0.14
C VAL A 160 -7.20 -21.40 -0.73
N GLY A 161 -8.19 -22.08 -0.18
CA GLY A 161 -8.63 -23.38 -0.70
C GLY A 161 -9.14 -23.30 -2.16
N ASP A 162 -9.91 -22.26 -2.50
CA ASP A 162 -10.41 -22.04 -3.85
C ASP A 162 -9.28 -21.70 -4.84
N ALA A 163 -8.30 -20.91 -4.39
CA ALA A 163 -7.13 -20.53 -5.18
C ALA A 163 -6.24 -21.73 -5.48
N LEU A 164 -5.96 -22.57 -4.49
CA LEU A 164 -5.15 -23.77 -4.69
C LEU A 164 -5.82 -24.75 -5.66
N ARG A 165 -7.13 -24.93 -5.56
CA ARG A 165 -7.88 -25.73 -6.56
C ARG A 165 -7.83 -25.12 -7.97
N GLN A 166 -7.79 -23.81 -8.08
CA GLN A 166 -7.61 -23.13 -9.37
C GLN A 166 -6.20 -23.35 -9.91
N LEU A 167 -5.16 -23.17 -9.09
CA LEU A 167 -3.78 -23.38 -9.48
C LEU A 167 -3.52 -24.84 -9.89
N GLU A 168 -4.10 -25.81 -9.16
CA GLU A 168 -4.06 -27.22 -9.54
C GLU A 168 -4.59 -27.50 -10.94
N LYS A 169 -5.74 -26.87 -11.27
CA LYS A 169 -6.36 -27.01 -12.62
C LYS A 169 -5.51 -26.41 -13.73
N LEU A 170 -4.77 -25.34 -13.43
CA LEU A 170 -3.96 -24.62 -14.42
C LEU A 170 -2.57 -25.20 -14.59
N TYR A 171 -1.95 -25.65 -13.50
CA TYR A 171 -0.54 -26.05 -13.47
C TYR A 171 -0.30 -27.52 -13.05
N GLY A 172 -1.37 -28.27 -12.78
CA GLY A 172 -1.28 -29.67 -12.40
C GLY A 172 -1.21 -29.91 -10.88
N ALA A 173 -1.22 -31.19 -10.49
CA ALA A 173 -1.38 -31.63 -9.10
C ALA A 173 -0.33 -31.06 -8.12
N ALA A 174 0.88 -30.78 -8.60
CA ALA A 174 1.94 -30.19 -7.78
C ALA A 174 1.54 -28.82 -7.22
N ALA A 175 0.71 -28.07 -7.95
CA ALA A 175 0.23 -26.74 -7.52
C ALA A 175 -0.74 -26.78 -6.33
N ALA A 176 -1.34 -27.93 -6.02
CA ALA A 176 -2.22 -28.11 -4.86
C ALA A 176 -1.46 -28.15 -3.53
N ASN A 177 -0.14 -28.37 -3.55
CA ASN A 177 0.67 -28.63 -2.37
C ASN A 177 1.82 -27.61 -2.23
N PRO A 178 1.55 -26.31 -2.00
CA PRO A 178 2.59 -25.33 -1.75
C PRO A 178 3.27 -25.59 -0.40
N LEU A 179 4.52 -25.13 -0.27
CA LEU A 179 5.22 -25.08 1.01
C LEU A 179 4.61 -24.06 1.95
N GLU A 180 4.19 -22.94 1.39
CA GLU A 180 3.60 -21.80 2.12
C GLU A 180 2.64 -21.06 1.21
N VAL A 181 1.60 -20.47 1.81
CA VAL A 181 0.69 -19.54 1.13
C VAL A 181 0.60 -18.26 1.94
N VAL A 182 0.90 -17.13 1.32
CA VAL A 182 0.67 -15.80 1.87
C VAL A 182 -0.52 -15.18 1.16
N TYR A 183 -1.55 -14.83 1.91
CA TYR A 183 -2.71 -14.11 1.44
C TYR A 183 -2.83 -12.78 2.17
N LEU A 184 -2.96 -11.69 1.43
CA LEU A 184 -3.14 -10.35 1.96
C LEU A 184 -4.31 -9.64 1.27
N ASP A 185 -5.28 -9.22 2.07
CA ASP A 185 -6.41 -8.39 1.63
C ASP A 185 -6.18 -6.95 2.11
N TRP A 186 -5.68 -6.10 1.21
CA TRP A 186 -5.37 -4.70 1.51
C TRP A 186 -6.60 -3.89 1.92
N ALA A 187 -7.80 -4.28 1.48
CA ALA A 187 -9.04 -3.62 1.89
C ALA A 187 -9.34 -3.76 3.40
N ARG A 188 -8.68 -4.70 4.09
CA ARG A 188 -8.79 -4.92 5.54
C ARG A 188 -7.66 -4.26 6.34
N GLU A 189 -6.66 -3.70 5.66
CA GLU A 189 -5.51 -3.06 6.30
C GLU A 189 -5.84 -1.62 6.68
N LYS A 190 -6.10 -1.41 7.99
CA LYS A 190 -6.59 -0.13 8.54
C LYS A 190 -5.69 1.08 8.29
N PHE A 191 -4.41 0.87 7.97
CA PHE A 191 -3.46 1.92 7.64
C PHE A 191 -3.16 2.01 6.14
N THR A 192 -3.94 1.32 5.32
CA THR A 192 -3.84 1.33 3.86
C THR A 192 -5.16 1.73 3.22
N ALA A 193 -6.28 1.19 3.70
CA ALA A 193 -7.59 1.35 3.10
C ALA A 193 -8.62 1.95 4.06
N THR A 194 -9.58 2.65 3.50
CA THR A 194 -10.82 3.06 4.15
C THR A 194 -12.01 2.29 3.57
N ALA A 195 -13.20 2.43 4.14
CA ALA A 195 -14.41 1.83 3.58
C ALA A 195 -14.69 2.31 2.13
N ALA A 196 -14.27 3.52 1.77
CA ALA A 196 -14.42 4.07 0.43
C ALA A 196 -13.49 3.42 -0.61
N ASP A 197 -12.42 2.74 -0.17
CA ASP A 197 -11.46 2.05 -1.04
C ASP A 197 -11.86 0.60 -1.36
N GLN A 198 -12.95 0.10 -0.80
CA GLN A 198 -13.45 -1.25 -1.11
C GLN A 198 -13.98 -1.39 -2.54
N ILE A 199 -14.28 -0.28 -3.21
CA ILE A 199 -14.65 -0.27 -4.62
C ILE A 199 -13.35 -0.19 -5.43
N ILE A 200 -13.10 -1.23 -6.24
CA ILE A 200 -11.95 -1.24 -7.15
C ILE A 200 -12.21 -0.20 -8.25
N ALA A 201 -11.52 0.92 -8.16
CA ALA A 201 -11.57 1.98 -9.15
C ALA A 201 -10.48 1.79 -10.22
N GLN A 202 -10.67 2.40 -11.37
CA GLN A 202 -9.58 2.59 -12.34
C GLN A 202 -8.50 3.49 -11.71
N HIS A 203 -7.27 3.43 -12.25
CA HIS A 203 -6.21 4.30 -11.80
C HIS A 203 -6.65 5.77 -11.92
N PRO A 204 -6.74 6.53 -10.80
CA PRO A 204 -7.24 7.89 -10.83
C PRO A 204 -6.19 8.86 -11.38
N PRO A 205 -6.60 10.01 -11.92
CA PRO A 205 -5.69 11.13 -12.11
C PRO A 205 -5.32 11.68 -10.72
N TYR A 206 -4.03 11.72 -10.42
CA TYR A 206 -3.50 12.25 -9.17
C TYR A 206 -2.92 13.65 -9.33
N GLY A 207 -2.54 14.26 -8.23
CA GLY A 207 -1.95 15.58 -8.14
C GLY A 207 -2.44 16.32 -6.88
N MET A 208 -1.77 17.42 -6.57
CA MET A 208 -2.07 18.23 -5.37
C MET A 208 -3.37 19.02 -5.53
N PRO A 209 -4.44 18.75 -4.74
CA PRO A 209 -5.66 19.54 -4.78
C PRO A 209 -5.45 20.97 -4.25
N PRO A 210 -6.24 21.95 -4.75
CA PRO A 210 -6.08 23.36 -4.37
C PRO A 210 -6.27 23.64 -2.86
N GLY A 211 -7.16 22.92 -2.19
CA GLY A 211 -7.37 23.07 -0.75
C GLY A 211 -6.19 22.58 0.07
N MET A 212 -5.65 21.41 -0.28
CA MET A 212 -4.46 20.85 0.35
C MET A 212 -3.22 21.70 0.04
N ALA A 213 -3.11 22.29 -1.16
CA ALA A 213 -2.04 23.22 -1.50
C ALA A 213 -2.04 24.49 -0.61
N ARG A 214 -3.23 24.97 -0.20
CA ARG A 214 -3.35 26.10 0.75
C ARG A 214 -2.87 25.73 2.15
N LEU A 215 -3.16 24.54 2.64
CA LEU A 215 -2.63 24.03 3.92
C LEU A 215 -1.11 23.93 3.89
N ALA A 216 -0.55 23.53 2.75
CA ALA A 216 0.90 23.45 2.58
C ALA A 216 1.62 24.81 2.73
N GLN A 217 0.95 25.92 2.42
CA GLN A 217 1.49 27.27 2.66
C GLN A 217 1.60 27.61 4.16
N LYS A 218 0.81 26.94 5.00
CA LYS A 218 0.84 27.08 6.46
C LYS A 218 1.81 26.11 7.16
N GLY A 219 2.49 25.24 6.43
CA GLY A 219 3.45 24.28 6.97
C GLY A 219 2.91 22.87 7.19
N LEU A 220 1.65 22.59 6.81
CA LEU A 220 1.09 21.24 6.75
C LEU A 220 1.26 20.70 5.33
N LEU A 221 2.34 19.96 5.09
CA LEU A 221 2.77 19.50 3.78
C LEU A 221 2.24 18.09 3.50
N PHE A 222 2.06 17.74 2.22
CA PHE A 222 1.56 16.43 1.79
C PHE A 222 2.56 15.81 0.82
N ALA A 223 3.00 14.60 1.11
CA ALA A 223 4.05 13.89 0.35
C ALA A 223 3.69 12.42 0.09
N SER A 224 2.41 12.07 0.04
CA SER A 224 2.00 10.75 -0.41
C SER A 224 2.02 10.68 -1.94
N THR A 225 2.10 9.47 -2.48
CA THR A 225 2.15 9.23 -3.93
C THR A 225 0.97 9.83 -4.69
N GLU A 226 -0.18 10.02 -4.02
CA GLU A 226 -1.37 10.65 -4.59
C GLU A 226 -1.18 12.15 -4.90
N MET A 227 -0.14 12.76 -4.35
CA MET A 227 0.21 14.16 -4.63
C MET A 227 1.08 14.33 -5.87
N ALA A 228 1.63 13.24 -6.40
CA ALA A 228 2.44 13.24 -7.62
C ALA A 228 1.57 13.49 -8.86
N SER A 229 2.11 14.23 -9.83
CA SER A 229 1.40 14.60 -11.06
C SER A 229 1.63 13.62 -12.22
N GLN A 230 2.73 12.84 -12.18
CA GLN A 230 3.12 11.94 -13.25
C GLN A 230 2.99 10.45 -12.85
N PHE A 231 3.57 10.07 -11.73
CA PHE A 231 3.65 8.67 -11.31
C PHE A 231 2.83 8.37 -10.05
N GLY A 232 1.72 9.09 -9.86
CA GLY A 232 0.84 8.87 -8.70
C GLY A 232 0.37 7.42 -8.60
N GLY A 233 0.30 6.88 -7.37
CA GLY A 233 -0.02 5.49 -7.09
C GLY A 233 1.16 4.51 -7.20
N PHE A 234 2.34 4.96 -7.63
CA PHE A 234 3.56 4.16 -7.74
C PHE A 234 4.64 4.65 -6.75
N ILE A 235 5.69 3.87 -6.58
CA ILE A 235 6.85 4.23 -5.75
C ILE A 235 7.54 5.49 -6.30
N GLU A 236 7.67 5.59 -7.62
CA GLU A 236 8.22 6.78 -8.27
C GLU A 236 7.42 8.04 -7.93
N GLY A 237 6.09 7.93 -7.88
CA GLY A 237 5.23 9.03 -7.43
C GLY A 237 5.44 9.41 -5.95
N ALA A 238 5.79 8.45 -5.11
CA ALA A 238 6.14 8.74 -3.72
C ALA A 238 7.45 9.54 -3.61
N LEU A 239 8.44 9.22 -4.47
CA LEU A 239 9.69 9.98 -4.57
C LEU A 239 9.43 11.39 -5.14
N GLU A 240 8.65 11.50 -6.23
CA GLU A 240 8.23 12.79 -6.81
C GLU A 240 7.56 13.68 -5.77
N ALA A 241 6.61 13.14 -5.00
CA ALA A 241 5.91 13.89 -3.95
C ALA A 241 6.84 14.30 -2.81
N ALA A 242 7.78 13.45 -2.40
CA ALA A 242 8.77 13.77 -1.38
C ALA A 242 9.71 14.88 -1.84
N GLU A 243 10.22 14.82 -3.07
CA GLU A 243 11.06 15.88 -3.67
C GLU A 243 10.30 17.21 -3.77
N GLY A 244 9.01 17.15 -4.12
CA GLY A 244 8.14 18.33 -4.23
C GLY A 244 7.96 19.13 -2.93
N VAL A 245 8.21 18.54 -1.76
CA VAL A 245 8.11 19.24 -0.47
C VAL A 245 9.46 19.73 0.07
N LEU A 246 10.61 19.25 -0.47
CA LEU A 246 11.93 19.60 0.05
C LEU A 246 12.19 21.12 0.09
N GLY A 247 11.82 21.84 -0.96
CA GLY A 247 11.98 23.30 -1.03
C GLY A 247 11.10 24.10 -0.06
N ARG A 248 10.22 23.42 0.68
CA ARG A 248 9.29 24.01 1.65
C ARG A 248 9.64 23.64 3.11
N LEU A 249 10.59 22.75 3.33
CA LEU A 249 11.13 22.38 4.64
C LEU A 249 12.14 23.39 5.12
#